data_da37ecbe9d0d0b833c53ab3a5ce86ce3
#
_entry.id   da37ecbe9d0d0b833c53ab3a5ce86ce3
#
_cell.length_a   1.000
_cell.length_b   1.000
_cell.length_c   1.000
_cell.angle_alpha   90.00
_cell.angle_beta   90.00
_cell.angle_gamma   90.00
#
_symmetry.space_group_name_H-M   'P 1'
#
loop_
_entity.id
_entity.type
_entity.pdbx_description
1 polymer ?
#
loop_
_entity_poly.entity_id
_entity_poly.type
_entity_poly.pdbx_seq_one_letter_code
_entity_poly.pdbx_strand_id
1 'polypeptide(L)'
;MRRSFIGVFALIALSLVATACSTDEGERLIAIRASVDPAVGDERFLFAVNEIDGTRRGSPEEAVTVEAKALDAPDTVYEVEADFLWMVPGSIGLYRAAIPFDRSGQWEIDFSVSTGEPTQPFLVLVNEQPSTVAAGDVAPRVATPTLATTEPEDLTTDYPIHEPFYTLSLDEALDNGRKTVAIFATPAFCTSAACGPMMRQTKEISASYPDVNWVHVEVYEGFNDDGFAPDLEHLAPAVVEYRLPSEPWIFVMDEAGTVVSRIEGVLAEGELEALLDT
;
A
#
# COMPACT_ATOMS: atom_id res chain seq x y z
N MET A 1 -57.53 67.37 41.02
CA MET A 1 -57.71 65.95 41.15
C MET A 1 -57.11 65.27 39.88
N ARG A 2 -55.86 64.74 39.94
CA ARG A 2 -55.21 64.05 38.88
C ARG A 2 -54.85 62.63 39.39
N ARG A 3 -55.48 61.59 38.84
CA ARG A 3 -55.19 60.22 39.17
C ARG A 3 -54.09 59.69 38.20
N SER A 4 -52.95 59.42 38.76
CA SER A 4 -51.87 58.70 38.04
C SER A 4 -52.14 57.18 37.99
N PHE A 5 -52.17 56.63 36.79
CA PHE A 5 -52.13 55.15 36.58
C PHE A 5 -50.67 54.72 36.43
N ILE A 6 -50.25 53.90 37.32
CA ILE A 6 -48.93 53.18 37.19
C ILE A 6 -49.18 51.87 36.45
N GLY A 7 -48.66 51.77 35.22
CA GLY A 7 -48.68 50.57 34.44
C GLY A 7 -47.45 49.71 34.80
N VAL A 8 -47.71 48.55 35.28
CA VAL A 8 -46.68 47.51 35.51
C VAL A 8 -46.41 46.77 34.20
N PHE A 9 -45.23 46.97 33.62
CA PHE A 9 -44.74 46.18 32.51
C PHE A 9 -44.06 44.94 33.05
N ALA A 10 -44.67 43.78 32.86
CA ALA A 10 -44.00 42.44 33.09
C ALA A 10 -43.12 42.11 31.92
N LEU A 11 -41.79 42.14 32.11
CA LEU A 11 -40.83 41.60 31.18
C LEU A 11 -40.81 40.06 31.28
N ILE A 12 -41.31 39.40 30.26
CA ILE A 12 -41.12 37.94 30.07
C ILE A 12 -39.76 37.74 29.42
N ALA A 13 -38.78 37.29 30.20
CA ALA A 13 -37.49 36.83 29.66
C ALA A 13 -37.67 35.48 29.02
N LEU A 14 -37.66 35.43 27.68
CA LEU A 14 -37.65 34.20 26.89
C LEU A 14 -36.21 33.65 26.85
N SER A 15 -35.91 32.69 27.71
CA SER A 15 -34.64 31.97 27.70
C SER A 15 -34.58 31.05 26.46
N LEU A 16 -33.86 31.47 25.40
CA LEU A 16 -33.46 30.59 24.33
C LEU A 16 -32.38 29.62 24.86
N VAL A 17 -32.78 28.40 25.13
CA VAL A 17 -31.84 27.28 25.29
C VAL A 17 -31.35 26.94 23.89
N ALA A 18 -30.20 27.49 23.50
CA ALA A 18 -29.47 26.98 22.34
C ALA A 18 -28.90 25.61 22.68
N THR A 19 -29.59 24.57 22.26
CA THR A 19 -28.99 23.22 22.18
C THR A 19 -27.91 23.28 21.11
N ALA A 20 -26.67 23.54 21.54
CA ALA A 20 -25.53 23.31 20.67
C ALA A 20 -25.47 21.78 20.43
N CYS A 21 -25.91 21.30 19.28
CA CYS A 21 -25.45 20.04 18.75
C CYS A 21 -23.96 20.26 18.47
N SER A 22 -23.09 19.91 19.40
CA SER A 22 -21.72 19.61 19.10
C SER A 22 -21.80 18.29 18.32
N THR A 23 -21.76 18.37 16.99
CA THR A 23 -21.34 17.24 16.20
C THR A 23 -19.87 17.04 16.55
N ASP A 24 -19.61 15.97 17.27
CA ASP A 24 -18.25 15.52 17.62
C ASP A 24 -17.59 14.99 16.34
N GLU A 25 -17.18 15.92 15.45
CA GLU A 25 -16.46 15.61 14.21
C GLU A 25 -14.97 15.29 14.47
N GLY A 26 -14.54 15.34 15.74
CA GLY A 26 -13.13 15.25 16.13
C GLY A 26 -12.64 13.86 16.50
N GLU A 27 -13.52 12.85 16.64
CA GLU A 27 -13.13 11.52 17.16
C GLU A 27 -13.36 10.37 16.19
N ARG A 28 -13.56 10.65 14.90
CA ARG A 28 -13.78 9.60 13.92
C ARG A 28 -12.48 9.17 13.25
N LEU A 29 -12.26 7.85 13.19
CA LEU A 29 -11.12 7.27 12.48
C LEU A 29 -11.44 7.13 10.99
N ILE A 30 -10.42 7.39 10.17
CA ILE A 30 -10.48 7.23 8.72
C ILE A 30 -9.40 6.24 8.27
N ALA A 31 -9.70 5.49 7.21
CA ALA A 31 -8.68 4.71 6.53
C ALA A 31 -8.04 5.52 5.39
N ILE A 32 -6.72 5.51 5.35
CA ILE A 32 -5.94 6.01 4.22
C ILE A 32 -5.51 4.80 3.41
N ARG A 33 -6.13 4.61 2.25
CA ARG A 33 -5.81 3.51 1.34
C ARG A 33 -4.36 3.60 0.87
N ALA A 34 -3.62 2.49 0.98
CA ALA A 34 -2.26 2.35 0.48
C ALA A 34 -2.20 1.48 -0.79
N SER A 35 -3.07 0.47 -0.93
CA SER A 35 -3.17 -0.31 -2.18
C SER A 35 -3.73 0.52 -3.32
N VAL A 36 -3.09 0.48 -4.50
CA VAL A 36 -3.46 1.33 -5.65
C VAL A 36 -4.12 0.56 -6.79
N ASP A 37 -3.94 -0.76 -6.89
CA ASP A 37 -4.37 -1.59 -8.03
C ASP A 37 -5.19 -2.83 -7.60
N PRO A 38 -6.29 -2.66 -6.82
CA PRO A 38 -7.13 -3.79 -6.42
C PRO A 38 -7.90 -4.36 -7.62
N ALA A 39 -7.95 -5.69 -7.70
CA ALA A 39 -8.63 -6.42 -8.76
C ALA A 39 -9.43 -7.61 -8.21
N VAL A 40 -10.21 -8.28 -9.07
CA VAL A 40 -10.96 -9.48 -8.71
C VAL A 40 -10.00 -10.59 -8.27
N GLY A 41 -10.29 -11.24 -7.16
CA GLY A 41 -9.50 -12.29 -6.54
C GLY A 41 -9.29 -12.07 -5.04
N ASP A 42 -8.43 -12.89 -4.45
CA ASP A 42 -7.99 -12.72 -3.07
C ASP A 42 -6.88 -11.66 -3.05
N GLU A 43 -7.27 -10.43 -2.80
CA GLU A 43 -6.36 -9.30 -2.92
C GLU A 43 -5.83 -8.86 -1.56
N ARG A 44 -4.53 -8.62 -1.54
CA ARG A 44 -3.81 -8.01 -0.44
C ARG A 44 -4.13 -6.52 -0.39
N PHE A 45 -4.99 -6.12 0.52
CA PHE A 45 -5.44 -4.74 0.65
C PHE A 45 -4.76 -4.04 1.83
N LEU A 46 -4.06 -2.95 1.54
CA LEU A 46 -3.32 -2.16 2.52
C LEU A 46 -3.99 -0.82 2.80
N PHE A 47 -4.03 -0.46 4.08
CA PHE A 47 -4.48 0.88 4.51
C PHE A 47 -3.84 1.28 5.84
N ALA A 48 -3.74 2.58 6.08
CA ALA A 48 -3.41 3.13 7.40
C ALA A 48 -4.68 3.58 8.11
N VAL A 49 -4.70 3.53 9.44
CA VAL A 49 -5.76 4.11 10.27
C VAL A 49 -5.26 5.40 10.89
N ASN A 50 -5.99 6.47 10.65
CA ASN A 50 -5.67 7.82 11.11
C ASN A 50 -6.90 8.50 11.75
N GLU A 51 -6.66 9.50 12.56
CA GLU A 51 -7.68 10.50 12.91
C GLU A 51 -7.94 11.41 11.70
N ILE A 52 -9.05 12.14 11.73
CA ILE A 52 -9.43 13.01 10.61
C ILE A 52 -8.45 14.18 10.42
N ASP A 53 -7.70 14.56 11.44
CA ASP A 53 -6.65 15.57 11.38
C ASP A 53 -5.31 15.05 10.82
N GLY A 54 -5.24 13.75 10.49
CA GLY A 54 -4.06 13.08 9.96
C GLY A 54 -3.16 12.45 11.02
N THR A 55 -3.51 12.54 12.31
CA THR A 55 -2.77 11.82 13.37
C THR A 55 -2.85 10.31 13.15
N ARG A 56 -1.70 9.64 13.12
CA ARG A 56 -1.62 8.19 12.93
C ARG A 56 -2.08 7.45 14.19
N ARG A 57 -2.94 6.45 13.98
CA ARG A 57 -3.52 5.64 15.07
C ARG A 57 -3.15 4.17 15.00
N GLY A 58 -2.67 3.68 13.85
CA GLY A 58 -2.34 2.26 13.69
C GLY A 58 -1.31 1.77 14.73
N SER A 59 -1.60 0.64 15.36
CA SER A 59 -0.82 0.05 16.45
C SER A 59 -0.96 -1.48 16.42
N PRO A 60 0.10 -2.25 16.77
CA PRO A 60 0.03 -3.71 16.82
C PRO A 60 -0.89 -4.22 17.92
N GLU A 61 -1.24 -3.40 18.93
CA GLU A 61 -2.15 -3.76 20.01
C GLU A 61 -3.62 -3.57 19.63
N GLU A 62 -3.88 -2.87 18.51
CA GLU A 62 -5.24 -2.60 18.04
C GLU A 62 -5.66 -3.62 16.99
N ALA A 63 -6.63 -4.47 17.34
CA ALA A 63 -7.26 -5.36 16.38
C ALA A 63 -8.22 -4.58 15.48
N VAL A 64 -8.11 -4.82 14.18
CA VAL A 64 -8.94 -4.20 13.15
C VAL A 64 -9.66 -5.28 12.35
N THR A 65 -10.98 -5.13 12.24
CA THR A 65 -11.82 -5.96 11.39
C THR A 65 -12.32 -5.12 10.22
N VAL A 66 -12.26 -5.66 9.01
CA VAL A 66 -12.71 -5.01 7.77
C VAL A 66 -13.98 -5.69 7.29
N GLU A 67 -15.00 -4.90 6.97
CA GLU A 67 -16.20 -5.31 6.26
C GLU A 67 -16.16 -4.76 4.83
N ALA A 68 -16.26 -5.63 3.82
CA ALA A 68 -16.23 -5.26 2.43
C ALA A 68 -17.48 -5.77 1.70
N LYS A 69 -18.12 -4.91 0.90
CA LYS A 69 -19.28 -5.28 0.08
C LYS A 69 -19.30 -4.53 -1.24
N ALA A 70 -19.67 -5.22 -2.30
CA ALA A 70 -19.91 -4.58 -3.58
C ALA A 70 -21.20 -3.76 -3.56
N LEU A 71 -21.20 -2.55 -4.14
CA LEU A 71 -22.40 -1.69 -4.13
C LEU A 71 -23.57 -2.28 -4.94
N ASP A 72 -23.27 -3.13 -5.91
CA ASP A 72 -24.27 -3.84 -6.71
C ASP A 72 -24.75 -5.17 -6.11
N ALA A 73 -24.11 -5.61 -5.01
CA ALA A 73 -24.48 -6.82 -4.24
C ALA A 73 -24.38 -6.59 -2.74
N PRO A 74 -25.13 -5.62 -2.19
CA PRO A 74 -24.95 -5.16 -0.80
C PRO A 74 -25.30 -6.22 0.27
N ASP A 75 -26.03 -7.28 -0.11
CA ASP A 75 -26.39 -8.37 0.79
C ASP A 75 -25.23 -9.37 1.03
N THR A 76 -24.17 -9.32 0.20
CA THR A 76 -22.98 -10.13 0.37
C THR A 76 -21.90 -9.27 1.03
N VAL A 77 -21.61 -9.58 2.31
CA VAL A 77 -20.61 -8.90 3.11
C VAL A 77 -19.48 -9.87 3.42
N TYR A 78 -18.25 -9.46 3.14
CA TYR A 78 -17.04 -10.17 3.55
C TYR A 78 -16.48 -9.49 4.80
N GLU A 79 -16.30 -10.26 5.84
CA GLU A 79 -15.67 -9.82 7.10
C GLU A 79 -14.32 -10.51 7.23
N VAL A 80 -13.25 -9.72 7.37
CA VAL A 80 -11.89 -10.22 7.47
C VAL A 80 -11.12 -9.48 8.57
N GLU A 81 -10.28 -10.19 9.31
CA GLU A 81 -9.33 -9.58 10.24
C GLU A 81 -8.16 -9.02 9.47
N ALA A 82 -7.68 -7.86 9.88
CA ALA A 82 -6.52 -7.22 9.28
C ALA A 82 -5.28 -7.38 10.16
N ASP A 83 -4.19 -7.84 9.55
CA ASP A 83 -2.87 -7.94 10.20
C ASP A 83 -2.20 -6.57 10.27
N PHE A 84 -1.62 -6.23 11.40
CA PHE A 84 -0.83 -5.01 11.53
C PHE A 84 0.59 -5.20 10.99
N LEU A 85 1.08 -4.22 10.23
CA LEU A 85 2.42 -4.20 9.64
C LEU A 85 3.15 -2.90 10.01
N TRP A 86 4.41 -3.01 10.46
CA TRP A 86 5.29 -1.84 10.52
C TRP A 86 5.89 -1.53 9.15
N MET A 87 5.48 -0.45 8.51
CA MET A 87 6.22 0.12 7.38
C MET A 87 7.52 0.79 7.87
N VAL A 88 7.42 1.62 8.91
CA VAL A 88 8.59 2.16 9.63
C VAL A 88 8.42 1.83 11.10
N PRO A 89 9.26 0.93 11.67
CA PRO A 89 9.11 0.47 13.04
C PRO A 89 8.94 1.61 14.06
N GLY A 90 7.90 1.53 14.86
CA GLY A 90 7.54 2.50 15.89
C GLY A 90 7.04 3.87 15.37
N SER A 91 6.84 4.04 14.05
CA SER A 91 6.46 5.32 13.44
C SER A 91 5.31 5.24 12.45
N ILE A 92 5.38 4.32 11.49
CA ILE A 92 4.35 4.19 10.44
C ILE A 92 3.87 2.75 10.40
N GLY A 93 2.62 2.55 10.80
CA GLY A 93 1.90 1.27 10.72
C GLY A 93 0.88 1.26 9.59
N LEU A 94 0.66 0.08 9.04
CA LEU A 94 -0.38 -0.24 8.09
C LEU A 94 -1.15 -1.45 8.57
N TYR A 95 -2.34 -1.65 8.04
CA TYR A 95 -3.11 -2.88 8.17
C TYR A 95 -3.20 -3.56 6.81
N ARG A 96 -3.09 -4.89 6.82
CA ARG A 96 -3.25 -5.76 5.66
C ARG A 96 -4.49 -6.61 5.84
N ALA A 97 -5.46 -6.49 4.94
CA ALA A 97 -6.63 -7.33 4.88
C ALA A 97 -6.62 -8.17 3.58
N ALA A 98 -6.91 -9.45 3.67
CA ALA A 98 -7.10 -10.32 2.50
C ALA A 98 -8.58 -10.28 2.10
N ILE A 99 -8.97 -9.30 1.30
CA ILE A 99 -10.36 -9.10 0.90
C ILE A 99 -10.65 -9.91 -0.38
N PRO A 100 -11.58 -10.89 -0.35
CA PRO A 100 -11.91 -11.70 -1.51
C PRO A 100 -12.85 -10.93 -2.45
N PHE A 101 -12.31 -10.01 -3.24
CA PHE A 101 -13.08 -9.27 -4.23
C PHE A 101 -13.63 -10.21 -5.31
N ASP A 102 -14.90 -10.62 -5.20
CA ASP A 102 -15.53 -11.61 -6.08
C ASP A 102 -16.01 -11.05 -7.41
N ARG A 103 -15.95 -9.72 -7.57
CA ARG A 103 -16.36 -9.00 -8.79
C ARG A 103 -15.72 -7.63 -8.92
N SER A 104 -15.64 -7.14 -10.14
CA SER A 104 -15.25 -5.76 -10.42
C SER A 104 -16.37 -4.76 -10.11
N GLY A 105 -16.00 -3.49 -9.94
CA GLY A 105 -16.95 -2.42 -9.66
C GLY A 105 -16.61 -1.64 -8.39
N GLN A 106 -17.59 -0.88 -7.91
CA GLN A 106 -17.43 -0.11 -6.68
C GLN A 106 -17.73 -0.96 -5.45
N TRP A 107 -16.82 -0.94 -4.49
CA TRP A 107 -16.95 -1.58 -3.20
C TRP A 107 -16.95 -0.55 -2.09
N GLU A 108 -17.79 -0.73 -1.10
CA GLU A 108 -17.71 -0.03 0.17
C GLU A 108 -16.87 -0.87 1.13
N ILE A 109 -15.86 -0.25 1.69
CA ILE A 109 -14.99 -0.82 2.72
C ILE A 109 -15.27 -0.06 4.01
N ASP A 110 -15.74 -0.76 5.02
CA ASP A 110 -15.82 -0.27 6.38
C ASP A 110 -14.80 -1.01 7.25
N PHE A 111 -14.46 -0.44 8.39
CA PHE A 111 -13.58 -1.10 9.34
C PHE A 111 -14.00 -0.76 10.75
N SER A 112 -13.70 -1.64 11.67
CA SER A 112 -13.88 -1.43 13.09
C SER A 112 -12.57 -1.65 13.83
N VAL A 113 -12.39 -0.92 14.91
CA VAL A 113 -11.22 -1.01 15.78
C VAL A 113 -11.62 -1.55 17.15
N SER A 114 -10.75 -2.32 17.80
CA SER A 114 -11.04 -2.97 19.10
C SER A 114 -11.35 -1.99 20.22
N THR A 115 -10.89 -0.74 20.12
CA THR A 115 -11.21 0.34 21.06
C THR A 115 -12.66 0.83 20.93
N GLY A 116 -13.35 0.49 19.83
CA GLY A 116 -14.76 0.86 19.58
C GLY A 116 -14.97 2.31 19.18
N GLU A 117 -13.93 3.03 18.75
CA GLU A 117 -14.04 4.38 18.20
C GLU A 117 -14.81 4.37 16.87
N PRO A 118 -15.60 5.43 16.58
CA PRO A 118 -16.33 5.50 15.32
C PRO A 118 -15.37 5.56 14.12
N THR A 119 -15.73 4.85 13.05
CA THR A 119 -14.97 4.80 11.79
C THR A 119 -15.76 5.44 10.66
N GLN A 120 -15.09 5.67 9.54
CA GLN A 120 -15.72 6.18 8.33
C GLN A 120 -15.46 5.23 7.17
N PRO A 121 -16.53 4.65 6.57
CA PRO A 121 -16.39 3.83 5.39
C PRO A 121 -15.90 4.64 4.19
N PHE A 122 -15.27 3.97 3.23
CA PHE A 122 -14.76 4.57 2.01
C PHE A 122 -15.02 3.67 0.79
N LEU A 123 -14.95 4.26 -0.40
CA LEU A 123 -15.20 3.54 -1.64
C LEU A 123 -13.87 3.15 -2.32
N VAL A 124 -13.85 1.94 -2.86
CA VAL A 124 -12.75 1.39 -3.65
C VAL A 124 -13.31 0.94 -5.00
N LEU A 125 -12.62 1.29 -6.07
CA LEU A 125 -12.89 0.72 -7.39
C LEU A 125 -12.01 -0.54 -7.54
N VAL A 126 -12.66 -1.69 -7.72
CA VAL A 126 -12.03 -2.98 -7.99
C VAL A 126 -12.09 -3.24 -9.49
N ASN A 127 -10.95 -3.49 -10.11
CA ASN A 127 -10.85 -3.78 -11.54
C ASN A 127 -11.13 -5.27 -11.83
N GLU A 128 -11.56 -5.61 -13.05
CA GLU A 128 -11.70 -7.00 -13.48
C GLU A 128 -10.34 -7.73 -13.51
N GLN A 129 -9.32 -7.03 -13.97
CA GLN A 129 -7.93 -7.46 -13.99
C GLN A 129 -7.05 -6.34 -13.44
N PRO A 130 -5.93 -6.64 -12.77
CA PRO A 130 -5.00 -5.59 -12.34
C PRO A 130 -4.39 -4.86 -13.53
N SER A 131 -3.99 -3.61 -13.30
CA SER A 131 -3.23 -2.85 -14.31
C SER A 131 -1.81 -3.36 -14.46
N THR A 132 -1.22 -3.85 -13.37
CA THR A 132 0.12 -4.48 -13.38
C THR A 132 0.09 -5.87 -14.01
N VAL A 133 1.24 -6.52 -14.15
CA VAL A 133 1.33 -7.93 -14.52
C VAL A 133 0.62 -8.76 -13.45
N ALA A 134 -0.30 -9.63 -13.85
CA ALA A 134 -1.13 -10.42 -12.94
C ALA A 134 -0.47 -11.73 -12.52
N ALA A 135 -0.90 -12.30 -11.42
CA ALA A 135 -0.60 -13.68 -11.09
C ALA A 135 -1.17 -14.61 -12.18
N GLY A 136 -0.35 -15.56 -12.64
CA GLY A 136 -0.65 -16.44 -13.77
C GLY A 136 -0.15 -15.94 -15.13
N ASP A 137 0.21 -14.66 -15.25
CA ASP A 137 0.83 -14.13 -16.48
C ASP A 137 2.30 -14.57 -16.60
N VAL A 138 2.78 -14.65 -17.84
CA VAL A 138 4.23 -14.77 -18.09
C VAL A 138 4.89 -13.41 -17.85
N ALA A 139 5.89 -13.38 -16.99
CA ALA A 139 6.60 -12.15 -16.65
C ALA A 139 7.33 -11.54 -17.87
N PRO A 140 7.26 -10.21 -18.08
CA PRO A 140 8.02 -9.55 -19.12
C PRO A 140 9.53 -9.75 -18.94
N ARG A 141 10.20 -10.18 -20.01
CA ARG A 141 11.66 -10.36 -20.06
C ARG A 141 12.32 -9.07 -20.51
N VAL A 142 12.81 -8.30 -19.56
CA VAL A 142 13.43 -7.01 -19.81
C VAL A 142 14.87 -7.03 -19.33
N ALA A 143 15.80 -6.61 -20.19
CA ALA A 143 17.18 -6.45 -19.78
C ALA A 143 17.28 -5.30 -18.79
N THR A 144 17.86 -5.56 -17.62
CA THR A 144 18.08 -4.58 -16.57
C THR A 144 19.57 -4.37 -16.29
N PRO A 145 20.00 -3.19 -15.82
CA PRO A 145 21.40 -2.92 -15.49
C PRO A 145 21.95 -3.90 -14.46
N THR A 146 23.23 -4.29 -14.64
CA THR A 146 23.97 -5.20 -13.75
C THR A 146 25.35 -4.65 -13.44
N LEU A 147 26.03 -5.21 -12.43
CA LEU A 147 27.44 -4.89 -12.13
C LEU A 147 28.41 -5.17 -13.28
N ALA A 148 27.99 -5.96 -14.28
CA ALA A 148 28.79 -6.21 -15.48
C ALA A 148 28.62 -5.15 -16.57
N THR A 149 27.53 -4.37 -16.51
CA THR A 149 27.15 -3.40 -17.58
C THR A 149 27.13 -1.96 -17.13
N THR A 150 27.09 -1.70 -15.81
CA THR A 150 26.81 -0.38 -15.25
C THR A 150 27.65 -0.15 -13.99
N GLU A 151 28.14 1.05 -13.81
CA GLU A 151 28.87 1.41 -12.58
C GLU A 151 27.94 1.35 -11.36
N PRO A 152 28.44 0.95 -10.18
CA PRO A 152 27.61 0.74 -8.99
C PRO A 152 26.75 1.93 -8.58
N GLU A 153 27.26 3.16 -8.73
CA GLU A 153 26.56 4.40 -8.42
C GLU A 153 25.36 4.69 -9.33
N ASP A 154 25.34 4.12 -10.55
CA ASP A 154 24.27 4.28 -11.54
C ASP A 154 23.27 3.10 -11.54
N LEU A 155 23.51 2.07 -10.71
CA LEU A 155 22.62 0.90 -10.61
C LEU A 155 21.42 1.16 -9.72
N THR A 156 21.59 1.95 -8.66
CA THR A 156 20.55 2.06 -7.62
C THR A 156 20.77 3.24 -6.69
N THR A 157 19.68 3.73 -6.15
CA THR A 157 19.66 4.69 -5.04
C THR A 157 19.66 4.03 -3.66
N ASP A 158 19.72 2.70 -3.58
CA ASP A 158 19.79 1.92 -2.35
C ASP A 158 21.23 1.81 -1.83
N TYR A 159 21.53 2.49 -0.73
CA TYR A 159 22.87 2.54 -0.18
C TYR A 159 22.94 1.98 1.26
N PRO A 160 23.95 1.13 1.62
CA PRO A 160 24.96 0.57 0.72
C PRO A 160 24.37 -0.46 -0.27
N ILE A 161 24.95 -0.49 -1.47
CA ILE A 161 24.51 -1.41 -2.52
C ILE A 161 24.61 -2.88 -2.05
N HIS A 162 23.59 -3.65 -2.38
CA HIS A 162 23.57 -5.09 -2.12
C HIS A 162 23.90 -5.83 -3.44
N GLU A 163 25.18 -6.00 -3.73
CA GLU A 163 25.70 -6.55 -4.97
C GLU A 163 24.99 -7.84 -5.48
N PRO A 164 24.56 -8.78 -4.61
CA PRO A 164 23.85 -9.98 -5.07
C PRO A 164 22.58 -9.71 -5.89
N PHE A 165 21.93 -8.54 -5.71
CA PHE A 165 20.72 -8.18 -6.44
C PHE A 165 20.98 -7.63 -7.86
N TYR A 166 22.26 -7.50 -8.27
CA TYR A 166 22.68 -6.93 -9.55
C TYR A 166 23.65 -7.84 -10.30
N THR A 167 23.67 -9.14 -9.95
CA THR A 167 24.53 -10.14 -10.64
C THR A 167 23.92 -10.66 -11.92
N LEU A 168 22.62 -10.63 -12.06
CA LEU A 168 21.85 -11.03 -13.23
C LEU A 168 20.92 -9.89 -13.66
N SER A 169 20.73 -9.72 -14.96
CA SER A 169 19.64 -8.97 -15.53
C SER A 169 18.31 -9.73 -15.32
N LEU A 170 17.18 -9.02 -15.32
CA LEU A 170 15.87 -9.65 -15.08
C LEU A 170 15.50 -10.69 -16.14
N ASP A 171 15.80 -10.44 -17.42
CA ASP A 171 15.60 -11.40 -18.50
C ASP A 171 16.47 -12.66 -18.31
N GLU A 172 17.76 -12.50 -17.96
CA GLU A 172 18.65 -13.63 -17.66
C GLU A 172 18.17 -14.46 -16.45
N ALA A 173 17.68 -13.77 -15.41
CA ALA A 173 17.14 -14.41 -14.23
C ALA A 173 15.90 -15.26 -14.55
N LEU A 174 15.02 -14.77 -15.43
CA LEU A 174 13.81 -15.47 -15.85
C LEU A 174 14.06 -16.64 -16.81
N ASP A 175 15.24 -16.68 -17.47
CA ASP A 175 15.58 -17.71 -18.46
C ASP A 175 16.45 -18.86 -17.89
N ASN A 176 16.90 -18.78 -16.64
CA ASN A 176 17.82 -19.76 -16.07
C ASN A 176 17.14 -20.94 -15.32
N GLY A 177 15.81 -20.99 -15.28
CA GLY A 177 15.03 -22.09 -14.70
C GLY A 177 15.03 -22.12 -13.16
N ARG A 178 15.25 -20.99 -12.51
CA ARG A 178 15.16 -20.82 -11.04
C ARG A 178 14.02 -19.87 -10.70
N LYS A 179 13.44 -20.02 -9.51
CA LYS A 179 12.52 -19.00 -8.97
C LYS A 179 13.19 -17.64 -8.98
N THR A 180 12.44 -16.60 -9.29
CA THR A 180 12.95 -15.24 -9.36
C THR A 180 12.08 -14.30 -8.52
N VAL A 181 12.72 -13.46 -7.72
CA VAL A 181 12.11 -12.32 -7.02
C VAL A 181 12.62 -11.05 -7.66
N ALA A 182 11.73 -10.32 -8.34
CA ALA A 182 12.01 -8.99 -8.88
C ALA A 182 11.46 -7.93 -7.94
N ILE A 183 12.31 -7.00 -7.52
CA ILE A 183 12.02 -5.94 -6.57
C ILE A 183 12.10 -4.60 -7.31
N PHE A 184 11.00 -3.89 -7.42
CA PHE A 184 10.95 -2.56 -8.03
C PHE A 184 10.87 -1.52 -6.92
N ALA A 185 11.94 -0.77 -6.71
CA ALA A 185 12.04 0.21 -5.64
C ALA A 185 12.96 1.36 -6.02
N THR A 186 12.75 2.53 -5.43
CA THR A 186 13.59 3.71 -5.59
C THR A 186 13.80 4.39 -4.22
N PRO A 187 14.73 3.91 -3.38
CA PRO A 187 14.87 4.41 -2.01
C PRO A 187 15.05 5.91 -1.87
N ALA A 188 15.77 6.58 -2.80
CA ALA A 188 15.98 8.02 -2.72
C ALA A 188 14.77 8.86 -3.16
N PHE A 189 13.91 8.34 -4.06
CA PHE A 189 12.80 9.09 -4.65
C PHE A 189 11.42 8.55 -4.26
N CYS A 190 11.39 7.61 -3.32
CA CYS A 190 10.17 6.93 -2.88
C CYS A 190 9.21 7.88 -2.16
N THR A 191 8.05 8.10 -2.74
CA THR A 191 7.02 8.99 -2.19
C THR A 191 6.25 8.36 -1.02
N SER A 192 6.15 7.02 -1.01
CA SER A 192 5.42 6.27 0.03
C SER A 192 6.22 5.99 1.30
N ALA A 193 7.55 6.23 1.30
CA ALA A 193 8.51 5.83 2.33
C ALA A 193 8.64 4.29 2.53
N ALA A 194 8.05 3.47 1.66
CA ALA A 194 8.05 2.00 1.78
C ALA A 194 9.27 1.33 1.12
N CYS A 195 9.92 1.96 0.12
CA CYS A 195 11.01 1.36 -0.65
C CYS A 195 12.20 0.95 0.23
N GLY A 196 12.68 1.83 1.09
CA GLY A 196 13.78 1.51 2.01
C GLY A 196 13.45 0.35 2.97
N PRO A 197 12.31 0.33 3.65
CA PRO A 197 11.85 -0.80 4.43
C PRO A 197 11.76 -2.11 3.64
N MET A 198 11.14 -2.10 2.44
CA MET A 198 11.05 -3.29 1.59
C MET A 198 12.43 -3.81 1.17
N MET A 199 13.35 -2.93 0.77
CA MET A 199 14.72 -3.31 0.43
C MET A 199 15.45 -3.96 1.61
N ARG A 200 15.27 -3.48 2.83
CA ARG A 200 15.86 -4.13 4.02
C ARG A 200 15.29 -5.53 4.24
N GLN A 201 13.95 -5.67 4.20
CA GLN A 201 13.29 -6.96 4.38
C GLN A 201 13.76 -7.98 3.33
N THR A 202 13.79 -7.60 2.05
CA THR A 202 14.22 -8.49 0.98
C THR A 202 15.68 -8.90 1.07
N LYS A 203 16.59 -7.99 1.48
CA LYS A 203 18.00 -8.33 1.74
C LYS A 203 18.15 -9.36 2.86
N GLU A 204 17.41 -9.20 3.96
CA GLU A 204 17.41 -10.14 5.09
C GLU A 204 16.89 -11.51 4.68
N ILE A 205 15.75 -11.56 3.98
CA ILE A 205 15.15 -12.80 3.51
C ILE A 205 16.05 -13.51 2.49
N SER A 206 16.63 -12.77 1.54
CA SER A 206 17.46 -13.34 0.47
C SER A 206 18.64 -14.16 0.97
N ALA A 207 19.18 -13.85 2.12
CA ALA A 207 20.27 -14.59 2.75
C ALA A 207 19.90 -16.05 3.07
N SER A 208 18.62 -16.35 3.26
CA SER A 208 18.11 -17.70 3.54
C SER A 208 17.72 -18.48 2.27
N TYR A 209 17.65 -17.82 1.10
CA TYR A 209 17.22 -18.42 -0.17
C TYR A 209 18.28 -18.25 -1.28
N PRO A 210 19.46 -18.88 -1.16
CA PRO A 210 20.56 -18.72 -2.13
C PRO A 210 20.26 -19.33 -3.51
N ASP A 211 19.26 -20.20 -3.61
CA ASP A 211 18.84 -20.83 -4.85
C ASP A 211 17.77 -20.04 -5.63
N VAL A 212 17.30 -18.92 -5.08
CA VAL A 212 16.39 -17.99 -5.74
C VAL A 212 17.21 -16.89 -6.42
N ASN A 213 16.78 -16.47 -7.61
CA ASN A 213 17.32 -15.26 -8.23
C ASN A 213 16.69 -14.03 -7.56
N TRP A 214 17.51 -13.08 -7.17
CA TRP A 214 17.08 -11.81 -6.60
C TRP A 214 17.53 -10.69 -7.52
N VAL A 215 16.59 -9.92 -8.05
CA VAL A 215 16.86 -8.80 -8.95
C VAL A 215 16.19 -7.55 -8.42
N HIS A 216 16.97 -6.52 -8.14
CA HIS A 216 16.44 -5.19 -7.86
C HIS A 216 16.46 -4.36 -9.14
N VAL A 217 15.34 -3.71 -9.42
CA VAL A 217 15.15 -2.77 -10.51
C VAL A 217 14.93 -1.38 -9.91
N GLU A 218 15.87 -0.47 -10.13
CA GLU A 218 15.66 0.94 -9.82
C GLU A 218 14.53 1.48 -10.69
N VAL A 219 13.63 2.27 -10.09
CA VAL A 219 12.42 2.73 -10.79
C VAL A 219 12.74 3.74 -11.88
N TYR A 220 13.79 4.54 -11.68
CA TYR A 220 14.17 5.60 -12.60
C TYR A 220 15.56 5.36 -13.20
N GLU A 221 15.72 5.67 -14.50
CA GLU A 221 17.01 5.73 -15.17
C GLU A 221 17.56 7.16 -15.16
N GLY A 222 18.89 7.30 -15.28
CA GLY A 222 19.55 8.61 -15.37
C GLY A 222 19.43 9.45 -14.11
N PHE A 223 19.22 8.84 -12.95
CA PHE A 223 18.97 9.55 -11.69
C PHE A 223 20.19 10.35 -11.17
N ASN A 224 21.39 10.13 -11.74
CA ASN A 224 22.60 10.91 -11.49
C ASN A 224 22.88 11.97 -12.56
N ASP A 225 22.04 12.09 -13.59
CA ASP A 225 22.23 13.05 -14.67
C ASP A 225 21.89 14.48 -14.24
N ASP A 226 22.58 15.46 -14.82
CA ASP A 226 22.28 16.87 -14.60
C ASP A 226 20.85 17.20 -15.05
N GLY A 227 20.03 17.70 -14.12
CA GLY A 227 18.64 18.09 -14.40
C GLY A 227 17.63 16.95 -14.29
N PHE A 228 18.04 15.77 -13.79
CA PHE A 228 17.12 14.67 -13.52
C PHE A 228 15.92 15.10 -12.65
N ALA A 229 14.76 14.58 -12.99
CA ALA A 229 13.55 14.65 -12.17
C ALA A 229 12.87 13.27 -12.13
N PRO A 230 12.34 12.80 -10.97
CA PRO A 230 11.65 11.53 -10.88
C PRO A 230 10.25 11.66 -11.50
N ASP A 231 10.16 11.51 -12.83
CA ASP A 231 8.94 11.63 -13.61
C ASP A 231 8.78 10.46 -14.60
N LEU A 232 7.70 10.49 -15.39
CA LEU A 232 7.36 9.40 -16.31
C LEU A 232 8.34 9.25 -17.49
N GLU A 233 9.14 10.29 -17.81
CA GLU A 233 10.11 10.25 -18.91
C GLU A 233 11.36 9.46 -18.52
N HIS A 234 11.61 9.32 -17.21
CA HIS A 234 12.77 8.64 -16.65
C HIS A 234 12.46 7.24 -16.10
N LEU A 235 11.23 6.74 -16.30
CA LEU A 235 10.90 5.38 -15.84
C LEU A 235 11.74 4.32 -16.53
N ALA A 236 12.35 3.42 -15.75
CA ALA A 236 13.09 2.29 -16.29
C ALA A 236 12.17 1.40 -17.17
N PRO A 237 12.69 0.82 -18.27
CA PRO A 237 11.89 0.01 -19.20
C PRO A 237 11.13 -1.13 -18.52
N ALA A 238 11.71 -1.77 -17.52
CA ALA A 238 11.04 -2.84 -16.78
C ALA A 238 9.83 -2.32 -15.98
N VAL A 239 9.88 -1.11 -15.43
CA VAL A 239 8.74 -0.47 -14.74
C VAL A 239 7.56 -0.26 -15.70
N VAL A 240 7.87 0.19 -16.92
CA VAL A 240 6.86 0.40 -17.98
C VAL A 240 6.26 -0.93 -18.44
N GLU A 241 7.09 -1.95 -18.69
CA GLU A 241 6.63 -3.28 -19.14
C GLU A 241 5.81 -4.02 -18.07
N TYR A 242 6.14 -3.86 -16.77
CA TYR A 242 5.36 -4.39 -15.67
C TYR A 242 4.14 -3.50 -15.34
N ARG A 243 3.99 -2.34 -15.99
CA ARG A 243 2.87 -1.40 -15.87
C ARG A 243 2.63 -0.94 -14.43
N LEU A 244 3.71 -0.60 -13.72
CA LEU A 244 3.63 -0.25 -12.30
C LEU A 244 3.03 1.16 -12.12
N PRO A 245 1.92 1.30 -11.36
CA PRO A 245 1.29 2.60 -11.08
C PRO A 245 1.94 3.34 -9.90
N SER A 246 2.77 2.66 -9.14
CA SER A 246 3.41 3.14 -7.90
C SER A 246 4.69 2.35 -7.60
N GLU A 247 5.36 2.68 -6.50
CA GLU A 247 6.48 1.93 -5.92
C GLU A 247 6.34 1.84 -4.38
N PRO A 248 6.89 0.80 -3.74
CA PRO A 248 7.58 -0.35 -4.30
C PRO A 248 6.67 -1.54 -4.63
N TRP A 249 7.16 -2.44 -5.49
CA TRP A 249 6.52 -3.72 -5.81
C TRP A 249 7.52 -4.88 -5.74
N ILE A 250 7.02 -6.06 -5.37
CA ILE A 250 7.72 -7.34 -5.54
C ILE A 250 6.87 -8.23 -6.43
N PHE A 251 7.55 -8.89 -7.38
CA PHE A 251 6.98 -9.99 -8.16
C PHE A 251 7.76 -11.25 -7.86
N VAL A 252 7.04 -12.32 -7.54
CA VAL A 252 7.59 -13.65 -7.37
C VAL A 252 7.22 -14.47 -8.59
N MET A 253 8.22 -15.03 -9.28
CA MET A 253 8.03 -15.86 -10.46
C MET A 253 8.56 -17.28 -10.19
N ASP A 254 7.86 -18.27 -10.76
CA ASP A 254 8.28 -19.66 -10.76
C ASP A 254 9.46 -19.91 -11.72
N GLU A 255 9.92 -21.16 -11.80
CA GLU A 255 11.03 -21.60 -12.65
C GLU A 255 10.74 -21.47 -14.16
N ALA A 256 9.47 -21.30 -14.54
CA ALA A 256 9.05 -21.07 -15.92
C ALA A 256 8.94 -19.56 -16.26
N GLY A 257 9.12 -18.69 -15.27
CA GLY A 257 8.93 -17.25 -15.39
C GLY A 257 7.46 -16.81 -15.36
N THR A 258 6.57 -17.64 -14.78
CA THR A 258 5.18 -17.27 -14.54
C THR A 258 5.08 -16.53 -13.21
N VAL A 259 4.35 -15.41 -13.17
CA VAL A 259 4.12 -14.67 -11.94
C VAL A 259 3.26 -15.49 -10.99
N VAL A 260 3.79 -15.81 -9.83
CA VAL A 260 3.07 -16.52 -8.75
C VAL A 260 2.35 -15.51 -7.85
N SER A 261 3.01 -14.39 -7.58
CA SER A 261 2.46 -13.34 -6.71
C SER A 261 3.02 -11.97 -7.07
N ARG A 262 2.21 -10.95 -6.81
CA ARG A 262 2.59 -9.54 -6.86
C ARG A 262 2.30 -8.91 -5.49
N ILE A 263 3.25 -8.19 -4.93
CA ILE A 263 3.16 -7.62 -3.59
C ILE A 263 3.48 -6.13 -3.67
N GLU A 264 2.55 -5.30 -3.26
CA GLU A 264 2.70 -3.85 -3.15
C GLU A 264 3.14 -3.46 -1.74
N GLY A 265 4.00 -2.45 -1.61
CA GLY A 265 4.40 -1.88 -0.33
C GLY A 265 5.33 -2.81 0.47
N VAL A 266 5.21 -2.82 1.79
CA VAL A 266 6.06 -3.62 2.70
C VAL A 266 5.52 -5.01 2.93
N LEU A 267 6.41 -5.95 3.27
CA LEU A 267 6.07 -7.35 3.56
C LEU A 267 5.56 -7.52 4.99
N ALA A 268 4.61 -8.44 5.17
CA ALA A 268 4.34 -9.03 6.47
C ALA A 268 5.42 -10.06 6.82
N GLU A 269 5.53 -10.38 8.10
CA GLU A 269 6.42 -11.44 8.58
C GLU A 269 6.02 -12.79 7.95
N GLY A 270 6.99 -13.47 7.32
CA GLY A 270 6.78 -14.77 6.66
C GLY A 270 6.00 -14.72 5.34
N GLU A 271 5.57 -13.54 4.86
CA GLU A 271 4.74 -13.43 3.65
C GLU A 271 5.48 -13.84 2.38
N LEU A 272 6.71 -13.38 2.20
CA LEU A 272 7.52 -13.74 1.05
C LEU A 272 8.08 -15.16 1.17
N GLU A 273 8.52 -15.54 2.37
CA GLU A 273 9.02 -16.89 2.65
C GLU A 273 7.98 -17.96 2.33
N ALA A 274 6.71 -17.74 2.67
CA ALA A 274 5.62 -18.69 2.35
C ALA A 274 5.46 -18.91 0.84
N LEU A 275 5.75 -17.91 0.00
CA LEU A 275 5.72 -18.04 -1.47
C LEU A 275 6.97 -18.74 -2.01
N LEU A 276 8.11 -18.62 -1.35
CA LEU A 276 9.37 -19.23 -1.76
C LEU A 276 9.46 -20.70 -1.37
N ASP A 277 8.80 -21.11 -0.29
CA ASP A 277 8.78 -22.49 0.24
C ASP A 277 7.86 -23.43 -0.54
N THR A 278 7.04 -22.91 -1.49
CA THR A 278 6.17 -23.71 -2.38
C THR A 278 6.91 -24.18 -3.61
#